data_6914ee47ba8356f4e922238324f859e8
#
_entry.id   6914ee47ba8356f4e922238324f859e8
#
_cell.length_a   1.000
_cell.length_b   1.000
_cell.length_c   1.000
_cell.angle_alpha   90.00
_cell.angle_beta   90.00
_cell.angle_gamma   90.00
#
_symmetry.space_group_name_H-M   'P 1'
#
loop_
_entity.id
_entity.type
_entity.pdbx_description
1 polymer ?
#
loop_
_entity_poly.entity_id
_entity_poly.type
_entity_poly.pdbx_seq_one_letter_code
_entity_poly.pdbx_strand_id
1 'polypeptide(L)'
;MTDSSLTPADRDRLKTELEARREKLRVEVKAQLMGSGDDRVVGLRNRIQESGDEWGVADGLAELDLAEVRHALADLTQVDAALARMRDGTYGECVDCGIEIAPARLSAYPTAQRCIKCQDAYEKKASGPPLTAV
;
A
#
# COMPACT_ATOMS: atom_id res chain seq x y z
N MET A 1 24.60 22.66 1.81
CA MET A 1 23.66 22.25 2.73
C MET A 1 22.81 21.11 2.20
N THR A 2 22.68 20.15 2.92
CA THR A 2 21.94 19.01 2.48
C THR A 2 20.55 19.11 2.98
N ASP A 3 19.68 19.02 2.11
CA ASP A 3 18.31 19.11 2.47
C ASP A 3 17.80 17.72 2.78
N SER A 4 17.35 17.51 3.99
CA SER A 4 16.82 16.23 4.36
C SER A 4 15.34 16.11 4.02
N SER A 5 14.78 17.15 3.46
CA SER A 5 13.35 17.15 3.11
C SER A 5 13.15 16.89 1.64
N LEU A 6 11.98 16.36 1.31
CA LEU A 6 11.60 16.18 -0.07
C LEU A 6 11.37 17.53 -0.74
N THR A 7 11.90 17.68 -1.94
CA THR A 7 11.60 18.85 -2.74
C THR A 7 10.28 18.64 -3.45
N PRO A 8 9.64 19.69 -3.95
CA PRO A 8 8.44 19.54 -4.76
C PRO A 8 8.65 18.65 -5.98
N ALA A 9 9.83 18.73 -6.59
CA ALA A 9 10.15 17.88 -7.74
C ALA A 9 10.22 16.41 -7.34
N ASP A 10 10.81 16.12 -6.18
CA ASP A 10 10.86 14.75 -5.67
C ASP A 10 9.46 14.23 -5.42
N ARG A 11 8.62 15.08 -4.84
CA ARG A 11 7.26 14.70 -4.53
C ARG A 11 6.46 14.40 -5.79
N ASP A 12 6.61 15.22 -6.81
CA ASP A 12 5.93 15.00 -8.09
C ASP A 12 6.38 13.71 -8.74
N ARG A 13 7.68 13.44 -8.70
CA ARG A 13 8.22 12.21 -9.26
C ARG A 13 7.67 11.00 -8.54
N LEU A 14 7.67 11.05 -7.22
CA LEU A 14 7.17 9.93 -6.42
C LEU A 14 5.67 9.74 -6.61
N LYS A 15 4.94 10.82 -6.77
CA LYS A 15 3.51 10.72 -7.04
C LYS A 15 3.26 10.00 -8.36
N THR A 16 4.01 10.36 -9.39
CA THR A 16 3.87 9.71 -10.70
C THR A 16 4.20 8.22 -10.60
N GLU A 17 5.25 7.88 -9.85
CA GLU A 17 5.62 6.48 -9.66
C GLU A 17 4.53 5.70 -8.92
N LEU A 18 3.96 6.32 -7.89
CA LEU A 18 2.90 5.68 -7.12
C LEU A 18 1.64 5.50 -7.94
N GLU A 19 1.30 6.48 -8.74
CA GLU A 19 0.11 6.38 -9.61
C GLU A 19 0.28 5.28 -10.65
N ALA A 20 1.47 5.16 -11.22
CA ALA A 20 1.76 4.12 -12.19
C ALA A 20 1.69 2.74 -11.52
N ARG A 21 2.23 2.64 -10.32
CA ARG A 21 2.19 1.38 -9.57
C ARG A 21 0.77 1.00 -9.20
N ARG A 22 -0.03 2.00 -8.83
CA ARG A 22 -1.43 1.77 -8.51
C ARG A 22 -2.17 1.17 -9.69
N GLU A 23 -1.97 1.73 -10.87
CA GLU A 23 -2.63 1.23 -12.07
C GLU A 23 -2.18 -0.19 -12.40
N LYS A 24 -0.90 -0.45 -12.27
CA LYS A 24 -0.36 -1.78 -12.52
C LYS A 24 -0.98 -2.81 -11.57
N LEU A 25 -1.09 -2.46 -10.30
CA LEU A 25 -1.67 -3.36 -9.31
C LEU A 25 -3.14 -3.60 -9.56
N ARG A 26 -3.87 -2.57 -9.99
CA ARG A 26 -5.27 -2.73 -10.33
C ARG A 26 -5.46 -3.70 -11.49
N VAL A 27 -4.60 -3.58 -12.50
CA VAL A 27 -4.65 -4.47 -13.66
C VAL A 27 -4.34 -5.91 -13.23
N GLU A 28 -3.36 -6.08 -12.34
CA GLU A 28 -3.01 -7.40 -11.85
C GLU A 28 -4.17 -8.06 -11.10
N VAL A 29 -4.80 -7.32 -10.22
CA VAL A 29 -5.94 -7.84 -9.45
C VAL A 29 -7.08 -8.24 -10.39
N LYS A 30 -7.38 -7.37 -11.35
CA LYS A 30 -8.44 -7.67 -12.31
C LYS A 30 -8.12 -8.92 -13.12
N ALA A 31 -6.88 -9.04 -13.59
CA ALA A 31 -6.48 -10.19 -14.39
C ALA A 31 -6.64 -11.49 -13.59
N GLN A 32 -6.27 -11.46 -12.32
CA GLN A 32 -6.41 -12.65 -11.49
C GLN A 32 -7.86 -13.00 -11.24
N LEU A 33 -8.69 -12.00 -11.01
CA LEU A 33 -10.12 -12.23 -10.82
C LEU A 33 -10.77 -12.78 -12.07
N MET A 34 -10.41 -12.21 -13.22
CA MET A 34 -11.00 -12.65 -14.49
C MET A 34 -10.54 -14.04 -14.88
N GLY A 35 -9.35 -14.43 -14.45
CA GLY A 35 -8.81 -15.74 -14.78
C GLY A 35 -9.24 -16.85 -13.85
N SER A 36 -9.93 -16.51 -12.75
CA SER A 36 -10.31 -17.53 -11.77
C SER A 36 -11.64 -18.19 -12.12
N GLY A 37 -11.70 -19.50 -11.93
CA GLY A 37 -12.96 -20.23 -12.06
C GLY A 37 -13.65 -20.47 -10.74
N ASP A 38 -13.13 -19.93 -9.66
CA ASP A 38 -13.72 -20.10 -8.35
C ASP A 38 -15.04 -19.33 -8.26
N ASP A 39 -16.13 -20.00 -7.90
CA ASP A 39 -17.45 -19.39 -7.83
C ASP A 39 -17.49 -18.16 -6.92
N ARG A 40 -16.72 -18.16 -5.85
CA ARG A 40 -16.68 -17.02 -4.95
C ARG A 40 -16.06 -15.81 -5.64
N VAL A 41 -15.02 -16.06 -6.43
CA VAL A 41 -14.36 -15.00 -7.19
C VAL A 41 -15.28 -14.49 -8.29
N VAL A 42 -16.00 -15.40 -8.95
CA VAL A 42 -16.95 -15.01 -9.99
C VAL A 42 -18.03 -14.10 -9.42
N GLY A 43 -18.52 -14.43 -8.23
CA GLY A 43 -19.53 -13.61 -7.57
C GLY A 43 -19.01 -12.21 -7.25
N LEU A 44 -17.77 -12.12 -6.75
CA LEU A 44 -17.17 -10.83 -6.44
C LEU A 44 -16.92 -10.02 -7.70
N ARG A 45 -16.45 -10.68 -8.77
CA ARG A 45 -16.23 -10.03 -10.05
C ARG A 45 -17.52 -9.41 -10.57
N ASN A 46 -18.63 -10.16 -10.48
CA ASN A 46 -19.91 -9.67 -10.94
C ASN A 46 -20.35 -8.44 -10.13
N ARG A 47 -20.14 -8.46 -8.82
CA ARG A 47 -20.48 -7.31 -7.98
C ARG A 47 -19.66 -6.08 -8.33
N ILE A 48 -18.38 -6.28 -8.63
CA ILE A 48 -17.51 -5.20 -9.04
C ILE A 48 -18.03 -4.58 -10.33
N GLN A 49 -18.41 -5.41 -11.28
CA GLN A 49 -18.90 -4.93 -12.55
C GLN A 49 -20.22 -4.17 -12.41
N GLU A 50 -21.08 -4.64 -11.53
CA GLU A 50 -22.36 -4.00 -11.29
C GLU A 50 -22.24 -2.66 -10.58
N SER A 51 -21.41 -2.61 -9.56
CA SER A 51 -21.31 -1.40 -8.75
C SER A 51 -20.36 -0.35 -9.30
N GLY A 52 -19.40 -0.79 -10.11
CA GLY A 52 -18.35 0.11 -10.57
C GLY A 52 -17.33 0.42 -9.51
N ASP A 53 -17.50 -0.13 -8.30
CA ASP A 53 -16.58 0.12 -7.20
C ASP A 53 -15.69 -1.10 -7.03
N GLU A 54 -14.56 -1.09 -7.72
CA GLU A 54 -13.63 -2.21 -7.75
C GLU A 54 -13.05 -2.55 -6.40
N TRP A 55 -12.92 -1.56 -5.55
CA TRP A 55 -12.25 -1.78 -4.29
C TRP A 55 -13.17 -1.81 -3.08
N GLY A 56 -14.44 -1.56 -3.31
CA GLY A 56 -15.41 -1.61 -2.23
C GLY A 56 -15.66 -3.01 -1.72
N VAL A 57 -15.19 -4.03 -2.45
CA VAL A 57 -15.34 -5.41 -2.03
C VAL A 57 -14.00 -6.03 -1.64
N ALA A 58 -12.99 -5.20 -1.41
CA ALA A 58 -11.65 -5.69 -1.07
C ALA A 58 -11.66 -6.60 0.16
N ASP A 59 -12.47 -6.29 1.15
CA ASP A 59 -12.56 -7.12 2.36
C ASP A 59 -13.06 -8.52 2.01
N GLY A 60 -14.04 -8.60 1.12
CA GLY A 60 -14.54 -9.88 0.68
C GLY A 60 -13.50 -10.68 -0.08
N LEU A 61 -12.68 -9.99 -0.88
CA LEU A 61 -11.60 -10.65 -1.60
C LEU A 61 -10.56 -11.22 -0.65
N ALA A 62 -10.26 -10.49 0.41
CA ALA A 62 -9.28 -10.94 1.39
C ALA A 62 -9.73 -12.23 2.06
N GLU A 63 -11.03 -12.42 2.22
CA GLU A 63 -11.56 -13.62 2.86
C GLU A 63 -11.47 -14.86 1.99
N LEU A 64 -11.21 -14.71 0.70
CA LEU A 64 -11.14 -15.84 -0.21
C LEU A 64 -9.80 -16.59 -0.16
N ASP A 65 -8.89 -16.13 0.65
CA ASP A 65 -7.58 -16.76 0.81
C ASP A 65 -6.86 -16.99 -0.51
N LEU A 66 -6.88 -15.97 -1.35
CA LEU A 66 -6.15 -15.98 -2.61
C LEU A 66 -4.86 -15.20 -2.38
N ALA A 67 -3.79 -15.92 -2.08
CA ALA A 67 -2.54 -15.28 -1.65
C ALA A 67 -2.04 -14.19 -2.61
N GLU A 68 -2.05 -14.46 -3.90
CA GLU A 68 -1.58 -13.48 -4.88
C GLU A 68 -2.43 -12.23 -4.90
N VAL A 69 -3.75 -12.42 -4.83
CA VAL A 69 -4.66 -11.28 -4.81
C VAL A 69 -4.48 -10.49 -3.52
N ARG A 70 -4.31 -11.20 -2.40
CA ARG A 70 -4.10 -10.53 -1.11
C ARG A 70 -2.83 -9.70 -1.10
N HIS A 71 -1.75 -10.22 -1.72
CA HIS A 71 -0.51 -9.46 -1.81
C HIS A 71 -0.71 -8.19 -2.64
N ALA A 72 -1.36 -8.32 -3.79
CA ALA A 72 -1.59 -7.17 -4.64
C ALA A 72 -2.49 -6.14 -3.96
N LEU A 73 -3.51 -6.61 -3.21
CA LEU A 73 -4.39 -5.71 -2.48
C LEU A 73 -3.67 -5.01 -1.34
N ALA A 74 -2.78 -5.72 -0.64
CA ALA A 74 -2.00 -5.12 0.43
C ALA A 74 -1.09 -4.02 -0.12
N ASP A 75 -0.44 -4.29 -1.24
CA ASP A 75 0.41 -3.30 -1.90
C ASP A 75 -0.43 -2.11 -2.35
N LEU A 76 -1.59 -2.36 -2.93
CA LEU A 76 -2.48 -1.32 -3.40
C LEU A 76 -2.93 -0.43 -2.25
N THR A 77 -3.24 -1.04 -1.11
CA THR A 77 -3.63 -0.29 0.09
C THR A 77 -2.52 0.65 0.52
N GLN A 78 -1.28 0.19 0.47
CA GLN A 78 -0.14 1.03 0.84
C GLN A 78 0.08 2.16 -0.15
N VAL A 79 -0.09 1.89 -1.44
CA VAL A 79 0.04 2.91 -2.47
C VAL A 79 -1.04 3.96 -2.29
N ASP A 80 -2.28 3.54 -2.08
CA ASP A 80 -3.40 4.47 -1.87
C ASP A 80 -3.18 5.30 -0.62
N ALA A 81 -2.66 4.70 0.45
CA ALA A 81 -2.38 5.44 1.68
C ALA A 81 -1.29 6.50 1.43
N ALA A 82 -0.26 6.16 0.64
CA ALA A 82 0.79 7.12 0.32
C ALA A 82 0.24 8.28 -0.49
N LEU A 83 -0.59 7.99 -1.48
CA LEU A 83 -1.21 9.04 -2.29
C LEU A 83 -2.14 9.91 -1.46
N ALA A 84 -2.86 9.32 -0.51
CA ALA A 84 -3.71 10.08 0.40
C ALA A 84 -2.88 11.02 1.26
N ARG A 85 -1.73 10.56 1.76
CA ARG A 85 -0.86 11.44 2.55
C ARG A 85 -0.31 12.59 1.71
N MET A 86 -0.08 12.36 0.42
CA MET A 86 0.33 13.45 -0.46
C MET A 86 -0.75 14.50 -0.59
N ARG A 87 -2.01 14.07 -0.69
CA ARG A 87 -3.13 15.00 -0.76
C ARG A 87 -3.27 15.78 0.53
N ASP A 88 -3.02 15.11 1.66
CA ASP A 88 -3.20 15.74 2.97
C ASP A 88 -2.00 16.56 3.42
N GLY A 89 -0.89 16.49 2.70
CA GLY A 89 0.30 17.23 3.04
C GLY A 89 1.17 16.57 4.10
N THR A 90 0.93 15.29 4.40
CA THR A 90 1.70 14.57 5.42
C THR A 90 2.65 13.53 4.85
N TYR A 91 2.72 13.43 3.53
CA TYR A 91 3.62 12.47 2.91
C TYR A 91 5.07 12.77 3.30
N GLY A 92 5.81 11.76 3.67
CA GLY A 92 7.20 11.93 4.06
C GLY A 92 7.39 12.14 5.55
N GLU A 93 6.31 12.19 6.33
CA GLU A 93 6.41 12.29 7.77
C GLU A 93 6.14 10.91 8.38
N CYS A 94 6.97 10.52 9.33
CA CYS A 94 6.77 9.25 10.02
C CYS A 94 5.44 9.28 10.76
N VAL A 95 4.61 8.27 10.56
CA VAL A 95 3.30 8.23 11.20
C VAL A 95 3.39 7.99 12.70
N ASP A 96 4.50 7.50 13.19
CA ASP A 96 4.67 7.21 14.62
C ASP A 96 5.34 8.32 15.40
N CYS A 97 6.43 8.90 14.88
CA CYS A 97 7.17 9.89 15.62
C CYS A 97 7.15 11.29 15.00
N GLY A 98 6.63 11.43 13.81
CA GLY A 98 6.46 12.74 13.19
C GLY A 98 7.69 13.34 12.51
N ILE A 99 8.85 12.69 12.59
CA ILE A 99 10.02 13.24 11.92
C ILE A 99 9.93 12.98 10.42
N GLU A 100 10.72 13.72 9.67
CA GLU A 100 10.74 13.53 8.22
C GLU A 100 11.49 12.26 7.88
N ILE A 101 10.90 11.47 7.00
CA ILE A 101 11.56 10.26 6.49
C ILE A 101 12.59 10.71 5.47
N ALA A 102 13.78 10.11 5.52
CA ALA A 102 14.85 10.49 4.61
C ALA A 102 14.41 10.34 3.15
N PRO A 103 14.68 11.34 2.29
CA PRO A 103 14.31 11.25 0.89
C PRO A 103 14.88 10.03 0.18
N ALA A 104 16.08 9.59 0.55
CA ALA A 104 16.67 8.41 -0.03
C ALA A 104 15.84 7.17 0.25
N ARG A 105 15.27 7.09 1.46
CA ARG A 105 14.42 5.97 1.82
C ARG A 105 13.11 6.01 1.02
N LEU A 106 12.55 7.20 0.86
CA LEU A 106 11.31 7.36 0.09
C LEU A 106 11.53 7.05 -1.39
N SER A 107 12.70 7.40 -1.93
CA SER A 107 13.01 7.08 -3.32
C SER A 107 13.11 5.57 -3.52
N ALA A 108 13.66 4.87 -2.55
CA ALA A 108 13.79 3.42 -2.64
C ALA A 108 12.48 2.72 -2.27
N TYR A 109 11.68 3.35 -1.42
CA TYR A 109 10.48 2.73 -0.88
C TYR A 109 9.40 3.81 -0.76
N PRO A 110 8.74 4.15 -1.88
CA PRO A 110 7.80 5.28 -1.91
C PRO A 110 6.60 5.14 -0.99
N THR A 111 6.24 3.92 -0.61
CA THR A 111 5.11 3.72 0.29
C THR A 111 5.53 3.71 1.76
N ALA A 112 6.80 3.99 2.05
CA ALA A 112 7.27 4.02 3.43
C ALA A 112 6.47 5.04 4.22
N GLN A 113 5.96 4.64 5.36
CA GLN A 113 5.19 5.53 6.21
C GLN A 113 5.86 5.73 7.56
N ARG A 114 7.00 5.09 7.78
CA ARG A 114 7.76 5.22 9.03
C ARG A 114 9.23 5.44 8.74
N CYS A 115 9.88 6.15 9.64
CA CYS A 115 11.33 6.26 9.55
C CYS A 115 11.93 4.90 9.88
N ILE A 116 13.21 4.72 9.62
CA ILE A 116 13.87 3.44 9.82
C ILE A 116 13.71 2.94 11.25
N LYS A 117 13.87 3.81 12.22
CA LYS A 117 13.75 3.43 13.62
C LYS A 117 12.35 2.95 13.96
N CYS A 118 11.34 3.69 13.54
CA CYS A 118 9.97 3.31 13.85
C CYS A 118 9.53 2.09 13.07
N GLN A 119 10.02 1.94 11.84
CA GLN A 119 9.71 0.75 11.06
C GLN A 119 10.30 -0.49 11.72
N ASP A 120 11.54 -0.37 12.19
CA ASP A 120 12.20 -1.47 12.89
C ASP A 120 11.43 -1.85 14.15
N ALA A 121 11.00 -0.87 14.93
CA ALA A 121 10.22 -1.13 16.13
C ALA A 121 8.87 -1.77 15.80
N TYR A 122 8.26 -1.32 14.72
CA TYR A 122 6.98 -1.87 14.30
C TYR A 122 7.13 -3.34 13.89
N GLU A 123 8.17 -3.65 13.14
CA GLU A 123 8.41 -5.01 12.69
C GLU A 123 8.73 -5.95 13.84
N LYS A 124 9.47 -5.47 14.82
CA LYS A 124 9.78 -6.27 15.99
C LYS A 124 8.52 -6.58 16.78
N LYS A 125 7.63 -5.61 16.87
CA LYS A 125 6.39 -5.80 17.56
C LYS A 125 5.49 -6.78 16.84
N ALA A 126 5.40 -6.63 15.51
CA ALA A 126 4.51 -7.46 14.70
C ALA A 126 5.01 -8.89 14.57
N SER A 127 6.33 -9.07 14.48
CA SER A 127 6.89 -10.38 14.27
C SER A 127 7.51 -10.97 15.51
N GLY A 128 7.54 -10.26 16.59
CA GLY A 128 8.12 -10.74 17.82
C GLY A 128 7.38 -11.97 18.30
N PRO A 129 7.99 -12.74 19.16
CA PRO A 129 7.35 -13.92 19.69
C PRO A 129 6.52 -13.51 20.86
N PRO A 130 5.47 -12.89 20.64
CA PRO A 130 4.68 -12.31 21.68
C PRO A 130 4.28 -13.31 22.69
N LEU A 131 4.14 -14.46 22.21
CA LEU A 131 3.71 -15.39 23.04
C LEU A 131 4.68 -15.84 23.93
N THR A 132 5.82 -15.95 23.47
CA THR A 132 6.82 -16.49 24.26
C THR A 132 7.13 -15.55 25.30
N ALA A 133 6.83 -14.41 25.13
CA ALA A 133 7.16 -13.43 26.11
C ALA A 133 6.30 -13.61 27.29
N VAL A 134 5.43 -14.49 27.21
CA VAL A 134 4.57 -14.65 28.32
C VAL A 134 5.10 -15.53 29.34
#